data_6508f3105084258c31e00f8ae39d7e00
#
_entry.id   6508f3105084258c31e00f8ae39d7e00
#
_cell.length_a   1.000
_cell.length_b   1.000
_cell.length_c   1.000
_cell.angle_alpha   90.00
_cell.angle_beta   90.00
_cell.angle_gamma   90.00
#
_symmetry.space_group_name_H-M   'P 1'
#
loop_
_entity.id
_entity.type
_entity.pdbx_description
1 polymer ?
#
loop_
_entity_poly.entity_id
_entity_poly.type
_entity_poly.pdbx_seq_one_letter_code
_entity_poly.pdbx_strand_id
1 'polypeptide(L)'
;MEHTSNGPIPLKYPRLAKHYITSSETPDYLRLILTAKVYEILKETPLVLATNLSSKLGNQIWLKREDLQEVFSFKIRGAYNFMASLSDEERWKGVVTCSAGNHAQGVALSGARLGIPCTIVMPQGTPDIKVRNVARLGAKVVLQGGDFDEAKAECARLASIHGLVFVPPYDDPLVIAGQGTVGMEILKQLPDSDNLDAIFASVGGGGLVAGISEYVKRIGSPSTKVVGVETFDGDAMARSLAKGERVTLREVGPFSDGTAVKIVGEEPFRICALALAGLKRHILQNNLIGSQKKFVVVVSGANMNFDRLRFVAERAELGEGREALLTVDIPERPGSFIALHSIIHPRAVTEFIYRYNVSGERAHILLSFKLQTTSRETEVREVLSALANADMSGLDISDDEMAKSHVRYMIGGCQTVANERIFRFAFPERPGALRKFLLGLQQGWNISLFHYRNHGGDLGKVLAGIQVPQQDFHQFDQFLQTLDYPYVEETNNSLYKRFLQG
;
A
#
# COMPACT_ATOMS: atom_id res chain seq x y z
N MET A 1 -50.89 8.83 -32.47
CA MET A 1 -50.35 7.45 -32.54
C MET A 1 -48.95 7.51 -31.94
N GLU A 2 -48.85 7.13 -30.67
CA GLU A 2 -47.59 7.09 -29.96
C GLU A 2 -46.88 5.78 -30.34
N HIS A 3 -45.72 5.89 -30.95
CA HIS A 3 -44.82 4.78 -31.16
C HIS A 3 -44.09 4.48 -29.86
N THR A 4 -44.63 3.57 -29.05
CA THR A 4 -43.89 2.93 -27.96
C THR A 4 -42.87 1.97 -28.57
N SER A 5 -41.61 2.36 -28.61
CA SER A 5 -40.49 1.48 -28.94
C SER A 5 -40.23 0.55 -27.75
N ASN A 6 -40.92 -0.60 -27.73
CA ASN A 6 -40.57 -1.71 -26.86
C ASN A 6 -39.34 -2.44 -27.41
N GLY A 7 -38.17 -1.83 -27.30
CA GLY A 7 -36.90 -2.54 -27.38
C GLY A 7 -36.71 -3.36 -26.10
N PRO A 8 -36.09 -4.55 -26.17
CA PRO A 8 -35.81 -5.34 -24.98
C PRO A 8 -34.97 -4.49 -24.02
N ILE A 9 -35.43 -4.39 -22.76
CA ILE A 9 -34.66 -3.75 -21.68
C ILE A 9 -33.28 -4.40 -21.63
N PRO A 10 -32.17 -3.66 -21.72
CA PRO A 10 -30.84 -4.25 -21.66
C PRO A 10 -30.70 -5.04 -20.37
N LEU A 11 -30.35 -6.34 -20.47
CA LEU A 11 -30.10 -7.18 -19.31
C LEU A 11 -28.97 -6.54 -18.51
N LYS A 12 -29.18 -6.32 -17.22
CA LYS A 12 -28.18 -5.74 -16.30
C LYS A 12 -26.88 -6.58 -16.29
N TYR A 13 -27.00 -7.89 -16.54
CA TYR A 13 -25.91 -8.86 -16.57
C TYR A 13 -25.93 -9.68 -17.89
N PRO A 14 -25.52 -9.08 -19.03
CA PRO A 14 -25.70 -9.71 -20.35
C PRO A 14 -24.87 -10.99 -20.56
N ARG A 15 -23.83 -11.22 -19.76
CA ARG A 15 -22.97 -12.42 -19.82
C ARG A 15 -23.48 -13.58 -18.98
N LEU A 16 -24.48 -13.36 -18.13
CA LEU A 16 -25.03 -14.42 -17.28
C LEU A 16 -26.23 -15.10 -17.93
N ALA A 17 -26.20 -16.43 -18.00
CA ALA A 17 -27.38 -17.19 -18.37
C ALA A 17 -28.49 -17.00 -17.30
N LYS A 18 -29.77 -17.06 -17.72
CA LYS A 18 -30.92 -16.79 -16.85
C LYS A 18 -30.92 -17.59 -15.54
N HIS A 19 -30.43 -18.83 -15.56
CA HIS A 19 -30.37 -19.68 -14.37
C HIS A 19 -29.33 -19.23 -13.31
N TYR A 20 -28.46 -18.28 -13.64
CA TYR A 20 -27.55 -17.61 -12.71
C TYR A 20 -28.10 -16.29 -12.16
N ILE A 21 -29.34 -15.95 -12.51
CA ILE A 21 -30.01 -14.74 -12.00
C ILE A 21 -31.13 -15.19 -11.05
N THR A 22 -31.17 -14.57 -9.87
CA THR A 22 -32.20 -14.80 -8.85
C THR A 22 -33.55 -14.19 -9.27
N SER A 23 -34.59 -14.50 -8.54
CA SER A 23 -35.90 -13.87 -8.73
C SER A 23 -35.91 -12.35 -8.43
N SER A 24 -34.93 -11.86 -7.68
CA SER A 24 -34.69 -10.43 -7.41
C SER A 24 -33.77 -9.75 -8.43
N GLU A 25 -33.58 -10.36 -9.60
CA GLU A 25 -32.73 -9.84 -10.71
C GLU A 25 -31.27 -9.57 -10.33
N THR A 26 -30.76 -10.27 -9.32
CA THR A 26 -29.36 -10.21 -8.91
C THR A 26 -28.62 -11.51 -9.26
N PRO A 27 -27.27 -11.49 -9.41
CA PRO A 27 -26.52 -12.71 -9.64
C PRO A 27 -26.65 -13.71 -8.48
N ASP A 28 -26.87 -14.97 -8.78
CA ASP A 28 -26.78 -16.07 -7.81
C ASP A 28 -25.32 -16.45 -7.57
N TYR A 29 -24.67 -15.68 -6.72
CA TYR A 29 -23.25 -15.85 -6.43
C TYR A 29 -22.91 -17.23 -5.87
N LEU A 30 -23.77 -17.84 -5.07
CA LEU A 30 -23.51 -19.18 -4.55
C LEU A 30 -23.39 -20.19 -5.72
N ARG A 31 -24.34 -20.16 -6.64
CA ARG A 31 -24.32 -21.02 -7.82
C ARG A 31 -23.12 -20.71 -8.71
N LEU A 32 -22.83 -19.43 -8.95
CA LEU A 32 -21.68 -19.01 -9.76
C LEU A 32 -20.36 -19.47 -9.16
N ILE A 33 -20.19 -19.41 -7.83
CA ILE A 33 -18.98 -19.86 -7.13
C ILE A 33 -18.83 -21.38 -7.21
N LEU A 34 -19.92 -22.13 -6.97
CA LEU A 34 -19.92 -23.58 -7.01
C LEU A 34 -19.65 -24.15 -8.43
N THR A 35 -19.99 -23.38 -9.46
CA THR A 35 -19.76 -23.76 -10.89
C THR A 35 -18.58 -23.04 -11.52
N ALA A 36 -17.79 -22.34 -10.70
CA ALA A 36 -16.61 -21.62 -11.21
C ALA A 36 -15.56 -22.57 -11.79
N LYS A 37 -15.02 -22.20 -12.94
CA LYS A 37 -14.08 -23.02 -13.73
C LYS A 37 -12.63 -22.93 -13.25
N VAL A 38 -12.38 -22.26 -12.14
CA VAL A 38 -11.00 -21.96 -11.66
C VAL A 38 -10.13 -23.20 -11.51
N TYR A 39 -10.73 -24.34 -11.11
CA TYR A 39 -10.01 -25.59 -10.86
C TYR A 39 -9.61 -26.37 -12.12
N GLU A 40 -9.98 -25.90 -13.30
CA GLU A 40 -9.46 -26.42 -14.56
C GLU A 40 -7.95 -26.22 -14.70
N ILE A 41 -7.42 -25.15 -14.08
CA ILE A 41 -5.98 -24.83 -14.13
C ILE A 41 -5.35 -24.57 -12.76
N LEU A 42 -6.14 -24.24 -11.76
CA LEU A 42 -5.62 -23.88 -10.43
C LEU A 42 -5.74 -25.04 -9.45
N LYS A 43 -4.82 -25.06 -8.50
CA LYS A 43 -4.91 -25.91 -7.30
C LYS A 43 -5.40 -25.09 -6.13
N GLU A 44 -6.09 -25.75 -5.20
CA GLU A 44 -6.40 -25.14 -3.91
C GLU A 44 -5.11 -24.69 -3.21
N THR A 45 -5.08 -23.45 -2.76
CA THR A 45 -3.95 -22.97 -1.97
C THR A 45 -4.07 -23.44 -0.53
N PRO A 46 -2.97 -23.66 0.18
CA PRO A 46 -3.04 -24.13 1.57
C PRO A 46 -3.55 -23.06 2.52
N LEU A 47 -4.24 -23.53 3.56
CA LEU A 47 -4.58 -22.77 4.77
C LEU A 47 -3.62 -23.21 5.87
N VAL A 48 -2.78 -22.28 6.37
CA VAL A 48 -1.65 -22.60 7.28
C VAL A 48 -1.81 -21.84 8.59
N LEU A 49 -1.65 -22.53 9.73
CA LEU A 49 -1.63 -21.88 11.04
C LEU A 49 -0.34 -21.06 11.20
N ALA A 50 -0.45 -19.78 11.47
CA ALA A 50 0.66 -18.89 11.76
C ALA A 50 1.06 -19.00 13.24
N THR A 51 1.82 -20.03 13.61
CA THR A 51 2.12 -20.39 15.01
C THR A 51 2.70 -19.26 15.81
N ASN A 52 3.75 -18.58 15.30
CA ASN A 52 4.40 -17.47 16.01
C ASN A 52 3.44 -16.28 16.24
N LEU A 53 2.65 -15.93 15.23
CA LEU A 53 1.69 -14.82 15.32
C LEU A 53 0.52 -15.21 16.24
N SER A 54 0.08 -16.46 16.19
CA SER A 54 -0.96 -17.02 17.07
C SER A 54 -0.52 -16.97 18.53
N SER A 55 0.70 -17.41 18.83
CA SER A 55 1.27 -17.33 20.19
C SER A 55 1.42 -15.90 20.68
N LYS A 56 1.92 -14.99 19.82
CA LYS A 56 2.10 -13.55 20.17
C LYS A 56 0.79 -12.85 20.51
N LEU A 57 -0.31 -13.21 19.85
CA LEU A 57 -1.62 -12.56 20.01
C LEU A 57 -2.60 -13.40 20.85
N GLY A 58 -2.24 -14.61 21.28
CA GLY A 58 -3.07 -15.50 22.07
C GLY A 58 -4.38 -15.89 21.35
N ASN A 59 -4.34 -16.07 20.04
CA ASN A 59 -5.46 -16.42 19.18
C ASN A 59 -5.03 -17.43 18.12
N GLN A 60 -5.97 -18.10 17.45
CA GLN A 60 -5.65 -18.96 16.31
C GLN A 60 -5.70 -18.14 15.02
N ILE A 61 -4.56 -17.90 14.39
CA ILE A 61 -4.45 -17.10 13.18
C ILE A 61 -4.02 -18.00 12.03
N TRP A 62 -4.89 -18.13 11.04
CA TRP A 62 -4.70 -18.95 9.86
C TRP A 62 -4.45 -18.07 8.64
N LEU A 63 -3.54 -18.46 7.79
CA LEU A 63 -3.16 -17.76 6.56
C LEU A 63 -3.65 -18.55 5.35
N LYS A 64 -4.55 -17.96 4.57
CA LYS A 64 -4.92 -18.47 3.25
C LYS A 64 -3.93 -17.95 2.23
N ARG A 65 -3.12 -18.83 1.65
CA ARG A 65 -1.87 -18.51 0.97
C ARG A 65 -2.08 -18.33 -0.55
N GLU A 66 -2.81 -17.26 -0.95
CA GLU A 66 -2.99 -16.89 -2.37
C GLU A 66 -1.70 -16.36 -3.04
N ASP A 67 -0.70 -16.03 -2.26
CA ASP A 67 0.66 -15.74 -2.71
C ASP A 67 1.38 -16.95 -3.32
N LEU A 68 0.89 -18.17 -3.08
CA LEU A 68 1.41 -19.41 -3.67
C LEU A 68 0.77 -19.79 -5.01
N GLN A 69 -0.13 -18.97 -5.55
CA GLN A 69 -0.62 -19.14 -6.92
C GLN A 69 0.53 -18.95 -7.94
N GLU A 70 0.40 -19.53 -9.13
CA GLU A 70 1.42 -19.48 -10.18
C GLU A 70 1.81 -18.04 -10.59
N VAL A 71 0.88 -17.08 -10.46
CA VAL A 71 1.13 -15.64 -10.66
C VAL A 71 1.27 -14.88 -9.35
N PHE A 72 1.53 -15.58 -8.25
CA PHE A 72 1.73 -15.00 -6.91
C PHE A 72 0.59 -14.09 -6.41
N SER A 73 -0.65 -14.35 -6.84
CA SER A 73 -1.82 -13.62 -6.35
C SER A 73 -3.15 -14.31 -6.71
N PHE A 74 -4.19 -14.00 -5.93
CA PHE A 74 -5.55 -14.51 -6.14
C PHE A 74 -6.18 -14.07 -7.47
N LYS A 75 -5.67 -13.05 -8.13
CA LYS A 75 -6.28 -12.42 -9.33
C LYS A 75 -6.50 -13.41 -10.48
N ILE A 76 -5.70 -14.44 -10.56
CA ILE A 76 -5.85 -15.51 -11.55
C ILE A 76 -7.23 -16.19 -11.49
N ARG A 77 -7.83 -16.34 -10.30
CA ARG A 77 -9.12 -17.01 -10.12
C ARG A 77 -10.23 -16.30 -10.89
N GLY A 78 -10.40 -14.99 -10.66
CA GLY A 78 -11.42 -14.21 -11.35
C GLY A 78 -11.11 -13.98 -12.83
N ALA A 79 -9.86 -13.75 -13.19
CA ALA A 79 -9.44 -13.60 -14.59
C ALA A 79 -9.74 -14.86 -15.38
N TYR A 80 -9.33 -16.02 -14.88
CA TYR A 80 -9.57 -17.30 -15.55
C TYR A 80 -11.07 -17.61 -15.64
N ASN A 81 -11.81 -17.47 -14.54
CA ASN A 81 -13.24 -17.78 -14.51
C ASN A 81 -14.04 -16.95 -15.52
N PHE A 82 -13.69 -15.66 -15.66
CA PHE A 82 -14.25 -14.78 -16.67
C PHE A 82 -13.88 -15.23 -18.08
N MET A 83 -12.59 -15.43 -18.35
CA MET A 83 -12.11 -15.77 -19.70
C MET A 83 -12.55 -17.17 -20.16
N ALA A 84 -12.69 -18.13 -19.26
CA ALA A 84 -13.21 -19.45 -19.55
C ALA A 84 -14.69 -19.46 -19.94
N SER A 85 -15.44 -18.37 -19.66
CA SER A 85 -16.85 -18.21 -20.04
C SER A 85 -17.06 -17.57 -21.41
N LEU A 86 -15.99 -17.10 -22.07
CA LEU A 86 -16.06 -16.45 -23.37
C LEU A 86 -16.49 -17.43 -24.46
N SER A 87 -17.29 -16.94 -25.41
CA SER A 87 -17.64 -17.68 -26.63
C SER A 87 -16.41 -17.91 -27.52
N ASP A 88 -16.49 -18.85 -28.44
CA ASP A 88 -15.39 -19.13 -29.38
C ASP A 88 -15.05 -17.92 -30.27
N GLU A 89 -16.04 -17.14 -30.66
CA GLU A 89 -15.85 -15.88 -31.39
C GLU A 89 -15.08 -14.84 -30.55
N GLU A 90 -15.45 -14.66 -29.29
CA GLU A 90 -14.77 -13.75 -28.36
C GLU A 90 -13.33 -14.20 -28.07
N ARG A 91 -13.13 -15.50 -27.90
CA ARG A 91 -11.79 -16.09 -27.73
C ARG A 91 -10.90 -15.86 -28.93
N TRP A 92 -11.44 -16.02 -30.14
CA TRP A 92 -10.70 -15.81 -31.37
C TRP A 92 -10.28 -14.35 -31.54
N LYS A 93 -11.17 -13.39 -31.25
CA LYS A 93 -10.87 -11.96 -31.27
C LYS A 93 -9.80 -11.60 -30.22
N GLY A 94 -9.82 -12.24 -29.07
CA GLY A 94 -8.91 -12.00 -27.98
C GLY A 94 -9.44 -11.02 -26.92
N VAL A 95 -8.62 -10.77 -25.92
CA VAL A 95 -8.99 -9.96 -24.77
C VAL A 95 -8.03 -8.80 -24.56
N VAL A 96 -8.53 -7.77 -23.85
CA VAL A 96 -7.71 -6.63 -23.44
C VAL A 96 -7.98 -6.27 -21.99
N THR A 97 -6.97 -5.79 -21.26
CA THR A 97 -7.13 -5.17 -19.95
C THR A 97 -6.11 -4.07 -19.73
N CYS A 98 -6.44 -3.11 -18.85
CA CYS A 98 -5.52 -2.09 -18.38
C CYS A 98 -5.07 -2.41 -16.96
N SER A 99 -3.83 -2.87 -16.81
CA SER A 99 -3.25 -3.20 -15.50
C SER A 99 -1.73 -3.40 -15.61
N ALA A 100 -0.97 -2.86 -14.65
CA ALA A 100 0.47 -3.07 -14.53
C ALA A 100 0.84 -4.05 -13.39
N GLY A 101 -0.14 -4.74 -12.80
CA GLY A 101 0.06 -5.56 -11.60
C GLY A 101 -0.51 -6.98 -11.70
N ASN A 102 -1.04 -7.45 -10.59
CA ASN A 102 -1.53 -8.83 -10.41
C ASN A 102 -2.62 -9.24 -11.41
N HIS A 103 -3.50 -8.32 -11.78
CA HIS A 103 -4.56 -8.61 -12.75
C HIS A 103 -4.00 -8.86 -14.15
N ALA A 104 -3.02 -8.05 -14.57
CA ALA A 104 -2.33 -8.26 -15.86
C ALA A 104 -1.71 -9.64 -15.96
N GLN A 105 -1.02 -10.09 -14.91
CA GLN A 105 -0.42 -11.43 -14.87
C GLN A 105 -1.49 -12.53 -14.87
N GLY A 106 -2.60 -12.33 -14.14
CA GLY A 106 -3.73 -13.24 -14.13
C GLY A 106 -4.37 -13.41 -15.52
N VAL A 107 -4.60 -12.31 -16.23
CA VAL A 107 -5.14 -12.33 -17.60
C VAL A 107 -4.16 -12.95 -18.57
N ALA A 108 -2.87 -12.61 -18.50
CA ALA A 108 -1.85 -13.15 -19.38
C ALA A 108 -1.71 -14.70 -19.24
N LEU A 109 -1.63 -15.21 -18.01
CA LEU A 109 -1.57 -16.65 -17.77
C LEU A 109 -2.87 -17.35 -18.20
N SER A 110 -4.03 -16.76 -17.91
CA SER A 110 -5.32 -17.31 -18.35
C SER A 110 -5.39 -17.42 -19.88
N GLY A 111 -4.93 -16.40 -20.60
CA GLY A 111 -4.86 -16.42 -22.06
C GLY A 111 -3.93 -17.51 -22.59
N ALA A 112 -2.74 -17.64 -22.01
CA ALA A 112 -1.80 -18.71 -22.38
C ALA A 112 -2.40 -20.11 -22.16
N ARG A 113 -3.16 -20.32 -21.08
CA ARG A 113 -3.81 -21.62 -20.78
C ARG A 113 -5.02 -21.90 -21.67
N LEU A 114 -5.77 -20.86 -22.06
CA LEU A 114 -6.98 -20.98 -22.88
C LEU A 114 -6.73 -20.80 -24.37
N GLY A 115 -5.50 -20.47 -24.80
CA GLY A 115 -5.16 -20.17 -26.19
C GLY A 115 -5.79 -18.85 -26.68
N ILE A 116 -6.05 -17.90 -25.79
CA ILE A 116 -6.70 -16.62 -26.11
C ILE A 116 -5.65 -15.52 -26.23
N PRO A 117 -5.57 -14.76 -27.36
CA PRO A 117 -4.67 -13.62 -27.47
C PRO A 117 -4.99 -12.55 -26.44
N CYS A 118 -3.97 -12.12 -25.68
CA CYS A 118 -4.11 -11.11 -24.64
C CYS A 118 -3.32 -9.85 -24.97
N THR A 119 -3.98 -8.70 -24.89
CA THR A 119 -3.35 -7.37 -24.97
C THR A 119 -3.44 -6.68 -23.60
N ILE A 120 -2.31 -6.29 -23.04
CA ILE A 120 -2.24 -5.62 -21.74
C ILE A 120 -1.73 -4.21 -21.95
N VAL A 121 -2.54 -3.22 -21.58
CA VAL A 121 -2.18 -1.80 -21.67
C VAL A 121 -1.65 -1.35 -20.32
N MET A 122 -0.50 -0.67 -20.32
CA MET A 122 0.17 -0.12 -19.14
C MET A 122 0.63 1.32 -19.42
N PRO A 123 0.69 2.19 -18.39
CA PRO A 123 1.34 3.50 -18.52
C PRO A 123 2.80 3.39 -18.97
N GLN A 124 3.31 4.39 -19.70
CA GLN A 124 4.70 4.43 -20.17
C GLN A 124 5.74 4.38 -19.04
N GLY A 125 5.40 4.96 -17.87
CA GLY A 125 6.25 4.93 -16.68
C GLY A 125 6.24 3.61 -15.89
N THR A 126 5.61 2.55 -16.41
CA THR A 126 5.57 1.25 -15.71
C THR A 126 6.98 0.65 -15.59
N PRO A 127 7.42 0.23 -14.39
CA PRO A 127 8.72 -0.41 -14.20
C PRO A 127 8.91 -1.64 -15.09
N ASP A 128 10.08 -1.75 -15.71
CA ASP A 128 10.43 -2.78 -16.68
C ASP A 128 10.22 -4.21 -16.15
N ILE A 129 10.47 -4.45 -14.86
CA ILE A 129 10.21 -5.74 -14.22
C ILE A 129 8.73 -6.17 -14.33
N LYS A 130 7.78 -5.23 -14.22
CA LYS A 130 6.34 -5.51 -14.36
C LYS A 130 5.98 -5.83 -15.81
N VAL A 131 6.55 -5.08 -16.75
CA VAL A 131 6.38 -5.32 -18.20
C VAL A 131 6.87 -6.72 -18.57
N ARG A 132 8.10 -7.07 -18.18
CA ARG A 132 8.69 -8.38 -18.45
C ARG A 132 7.91 -9.52 -17.80
N ASN A 133 7.41 -9.33 -16.59
CA ASN A 133 6.62 -10.36 -15.90
C ASN A 133 5.34 -10.71 -16.64
N VAL A 134 4.71 -9.76 -17.32
CA VAL A 134 3.51 -10.02 -18.14
C VAL A 134 3.89 -10.56 -19.52
N ALA A 135 4.89 -9.99 -20.17
CA ALA A 135 5.33 -10.43 -21.48
C ALA A 135 5.81 -11.89 -21.50
N ARG A 136 6.53 -12.36 -20.46
CA ARG A 136 6.96 -13.77 -20.33
C ARG A 136 5.80 -14.78 -20.24
N LEU A 137 4.61 -14.31 -19.86
CA LEU A 137 3.38 -15.12 -19.82
C LEU A 137 2.67 -15.15 -21.18
N GLY A 138 3.25 -14.58 -22.24
CA GLY A 138 2.76 -14.65 -23.62
C GLY A 138 1.81 -13.54 -24.03
N ALA A 139 1.53 -12.56 -23.18
CA ALA A 139 0.67 -11.44 -23.53
C ALA A 139 1.42 -10.33 -24.30
N LYS A 140 0.73 -9.68 -25.23
CA LYS A 140 1.20 -8.45 -25.89
C LYS A 140 1.05 -7.27 -24.93
N VAL A 141 2.17 -6.61 -24.58
CA VAL A 141 2.15 -5.40 -23.75
C VAL A 141 2.18 -4.17 -24.64
N VAL A 142 1.29 -3.22 -24.37
CA VAL A 142 1.21 -1.90 -25.00
C VAL A 142 1.49 -0.86 -23.93
N LEU A 143 2.59 -0.11 -24.07
CA LEU A 143 2.95 1.00 -23.19
C LEU A 143 2.40 2.29 -23.78
N GLN A 144 1.34 2.84 -23.20
CA GLN A 144 0.66 4.03 -23.69
C GLN A 144 0.05 4.85 -22.55
N GLY A 145 0.18 6.17 -22.67
CA GLY A 145 -0.30 7.13 -21.68
C GLY A 145 0.73 7.46 -20.58
N GLY A 146 0.65 8.66 -20.04
CA GLY A 146 1.49 9.14 -18.94
C GLY A 146 1.02 8.62 -17.57
N ASP A 147 -0.27 8.28 -17.46
CA ASP A 147 -0.89 7.77 -16.25
C ASP A 147 -1.85 6.60 -16.52
N PHE A 148 -2.51 6.14 -15.45
CA PHE A 148 -3.45 5.01 -15.53
C PHE A 148 -4.74 5.35 -16.28
N ASP A 149 -5.21 6.60 -16.19
CA ASP A 149 -6.47 7.01 -16.82
C ASP A 149 -6.29 7.11 -18.36
N GLU A 150 -5.16 7.61 -18.85
CA GLU A 150 -4.80 7.60 -20.27
C GLU A 150 -4.59 6.17 -20.80
N ALA A 151 -3.92 5.31 -20.04
CA ALA A 151 -3.77 3.90 -20.41
C ALA A 151 -5.11 3.18 -20.49
N LYS A 152 -6.05 3.50 -19.61
CA LYS A 152 -7.43 2.99 -19.64
C LYS A 152 -8.20 3.47 -20.88
N ALA A 153 -8.03 4.72 -21.28
CA ALA A 153 -8.63 5.24 -22.50
C ALA A 153 -8.11 4.50 -23.73
N GLU A 154 -6.81 4.23 -23.82
CA GLU A 154 -6.22 3.44 -24.90
C GLU A 154 -6.73 2.00 -24.88
N CYS A 155 -6.86 1.39 -23.71
CA CYS A 155 -7.45 0.06 -23.55
C CYS A 155 -8.88 0.01 -24.14
N ALA A 156 -9.71 1.00 -23.82
CA ALA A 156 -11.06 1.12 -24.36
C ALA A 156 -11.07 1.35 -25.89
N ARG A 157 -10.13 2.15 -26.42
CA ARG A 157 -9.96 2.36 -27.85
C ARG A 157 -9.61 1.06 -28.58
N LEU A 158 -8.65 0.29 -28.06
CA LEU A 158 -8.25 -0.99 -28.63
C LEU A 158 -9.39 -2.02 -28.58
N ALA A 159 -10.13 -2.07 -27.46
CA ALA A 159 -11.31 -2.91 -27.33
C ALA A 159 -12.34 -2.62 -28.44
N SER A 160 -12.66 -1.34 -28.67
CA SER A 160 -13.62 -0.89 -29.68
C SER A 160 -13.17 -1.19 -31.11
N ILE A 161 -11.93 -0.86 -31.46
CA ILE A 161 -11.41 -0.98 -32.84
C ILE A 161 -11.23 -2.45 -33.26
N HIS A 162 -10.74 -3.28 -32.35
CA HIS A 162 -10.42 -4.66 -32.66
C HIS A 162 -11.47 -5.67 -32.17
N GLY A 163 -12.55 -5.19 -31.54
CA GLY A 163 -13.59 -6.05 -30.96
C GLY A 163 -13.09 -6.94 -29.81
N LEU A 164 -12.03 -6.50 -29.09
CA LEU A 164 -11.46 -7.25 -27.99
C LEU A 164 -12.38 -7.20 -26.76
N VAL A 165 -12.47 -8.32 -26.05
CA VAL A 165 -13.23 -8.37 -24.82
C VAL A 165 -12.41 -7.77 -23.67
N PHE A 166 -12.96 -6.75 -22.98
CA PHE A 166 -12.35 -6.21 -21.80
C PHE A 166 -12.51 -7.17 -20.62
N VAL A 167 -11.41 -7.54 -19.98
CA VAL A 167 -11.40 -8.36 -18.77
C VAL A 167 -11.36 -7.45 -17.52
N PRO A 168 -12.46 -7.35 -16.77
CA PRO A 168 -12.55 -6.46 -15.62
C PRO A 168 -11.72 -6.99 -14.44
N PRO A 169 -11.07 -6.10 -13.68
CA PRO A 169 -10.17 -6.52 -12.58
C PRO A 169 -10.90 -6.93 -11.29
N TYR A 170 -12.18 -6.57 -11.12
CA TYR A 170 -12.94 -6.82 -9.89
C TYR A 170 -14.47 -6.69 -10.03
N ASP A 171 -14.98 -5.84 -10.93
CA ASP A 171 -16.40 -5.44 -11.00
C ASP A 171 -17.14 -6.21 -12.09
N ASP A 172 -17.24 -7.51 -11.90
CA ASP A 172 -18.00 -8.41 -12.77
C ASP A 172 -18.40 -9.67 -11.99
N PRO A 173 -19.63 -10.17 -12.12
CA PRO A 173 -20.11 -11.34 -11.39
C PRO A 173 -19.27 -12.59 -11.57
N LEU A 174 -18.74 -12.85 -12.76
CA LEU A 174 -17.90 -14.01 -13.02
C LEU A 174 -16.52 -13.86 -12.37
N VAL A 175 -15.97 -12.62 -12.34
CA VAL A 175 -14.73 -12.32 -11.62
C VAL A 175 -14.93 -12.49 -10.12
N ILE A 176 -16.01 -11.92 -9.57
CA ILE A 176 -16.35 -12.02 -8.14
C ILE A 176 -16.54 -13.49 -7.75
N ALA A 177 -17.23 -14.28 -8.57
CA ALA A 177 -17.44 -15.70 -8.32
C ALA A 177 -16.12 -16.49 -8.30
N GLY A 178 -15.20 -16.22 -9.25
CA GLY A 178 -13.87 -16.80 -9.21
C GLY A 178 -13.13 -16.50 -7.91
N GLN A 179 -13.21 -15.27 -7.40
CA GLN A 179 -12.61 -14.87 -6.12
C GLN A 179 -13.31 -15.55 -4.93
N GLY A 180 -14.62 -15.78 -5.02
CA GLY A 180 -15.42 -16.44 -3.98
C GLY A 180 -14.99 -17.87 -3.68
N THR A 181 -14.31 -18.55 -4.62
CA THR A 181 -13.72 -19.89 -4.38
C THR A 181 -12.69 -19.87 -3.24
N VAL A 182 -12.08 -18.72 -2.93
CA VAL A 182 -11.21 -18.57 -1.74
C VAL A 182 -12.00 -18.81 -0.46
N GLY A 183 -13.21 -18.25 -0.35
CA GLY A 183 -14.10 -18.49 0.79
C GLY A 183 -14.53 -19.96 0.91
N MET A 184 -14.82 -20.60 -0.21
CA MET A 184 -15.13 -22.03 -0.27
C MET A 184 -13.96 -22.88 0.26
N GLU A 185 -12.76 -22.62 -0.20
CA GLU A 185 -11.55 -23.33 0.26
C GLU A 185 -11.26 -23.09 1.75
N ILE A 186 -11.47 -21.87 2.25
CA ILE A 186 -11.27 -21.55 3.67
C ILE A 186 -12.20 -22.41 4.53
N LEU A 187 -13.51 -22.43 4.26
CA LEU A 187 -14.46 -23.22 5.05
C LEU A 187 -14.20 -24.71 4.94
N LYS A 188 -13.75 -25.19 3.77
CA LYS A 188 -13.40 -26.61 3.55
C LYS A 188 -12.14 -27.03 4.33
N GLN A 189 -11.11 -26.17 4.37
CA GLN A 189 -9.79 -26.49 4.90
C GLN A 189 -9.64 -26.19 6.41
N LEU A 190 -10.49 -25.29 6.95
CA LEU A 190 -10.38 -24.89 8.34
C LEU A 190 -10.95 -25.99 9.26
N PRO A 191 -10.15 -26.54 10.19
CA PRO A 191 -10.69 -27.39 11.24
C PRO A 191 -11.71 -26.62 12.06
N ASP A 192 -12.94 -27.18 12.23
CA ASP A 192 -14.00 -26.58 13.02
C ASP A 192 -14.36 -25.17 12.51
N SER A 193 -14.75 -25.09 11.25
CA SER A 193 -15.12 -23.84 10.55
C SER A 193 -16.35 -23.13 11.15
N ASP A 194 -17.20 -23.86 11.90
CA ASP A 194 -18.37 -23.28 12.56
C ASP A 194 -18.03 -22.29 13.67
N ASN A 195 -16.84 -22.43 14.24
CA ASN A 195 -16.28 -21.54 15.28
C ASN A 195 -15.30 -20.48 14.72
N LEU A 196 -15.45 -20.11 13.43
CA LEU A 196 -14.65 -19.07 12.82
C LEU A 196 -15.21 -17.67 13.18
N ASP A 197 -14.42 -16.87 13.89
CA ASP A 197 -14.82 -15.52 14.31
C ASP A 197 -14.78 -14.52 13.16
N ALA A 198 -13.71 -14.49 12.37
CA ALA A 198 -13.62 -13.60 11.23
C ALA A 198 -12.62 -14.02 10.15
N ILE A 199 -12.90 -13.63 8.92
CA ILE A 199 -12.01 -13.68 7.75
C ILE A 199 -11.62 -12.25 7.38
N PHE A 200 -10.34 -12.02 7.20
CA PHE A 200 -9.77 -10.73 6.79
C PHE A 200 -9.18 -10.82 5.37
N ALA A 201 -9.59 -9.93 4.47
CA ALA A 201 -9.10 -9.87 3.09
C ALA A 201 -8.79 -8.42 2.64
N SER A 202 -7.73 -8.10 1.91
CA SER A 202 -7.40 -6.74 1.43
C SER A 202 -8.38 -6.26 0.34
N VAL A 203 -8.76 -4.98 0.31
CA VAL A 203 -9.64 -4.37 -0.70
C VAL A 203 -8.90 -3.34 -1.53
N GLY A 204 -8.91 -3.54 -2.82
CA GLY A 204 -8.81 -2.48 -3.79
C GLY A 204 -10.20 -2.23 -4.37
N GLY A 205 -10.52 -2.79 -5.54
CA GLY A 205 -11.87 -2.71 -6.10
C GLY A 205 -12.95 -3.52 -5.38
N GLY A 206 -12.61 -4.39 -4.44
CA GLY A 206 -13.54 -5.10 -3.58
C GLY A 206 -13.94 -6.53 -4.01
N GLY A 207 -13.60 -6.96 -5.22
CA GLY A 207 -14.09 -8.24 -5.77
C GLY A 207 -13.74 -9.48 -4.94
N LEU A 208 -12.57 -9.51 -4.27
CA LEU A 208 -12.16 -10.63 -3.43
C LEU A 208 -13.08 -10.78 -2.22
N VAL A 209 -13.26 -9.69 -1.50
CA VAL A 209 -14.08 -9.68 -0.28
C VAL A 209 -15.53 -9.93 -0.61
N ALA A 210 -16.02 -9.35 -1.70
CA ALA A 210 -17.37 -9.60 -2.19
C ALA A 210 -17.60 -11.10 -2.42
N GLY A 211 -16.71 -11.75 -3.16
CA GLY A 211 -16.82 -13.18 -3.43
C GLY A 211 -16.75 -14.04 -2.17
N ILE A 212 -15.79 -13.76 -1.26
CA ILE A 212 -15.69 -14.46 0.03
C ILE A 212 -16.97 -14.26 0.85
N SER A 213 -17.46 -13.01 0.93
CA SER A 213 -18.64 -12.66 1.70
C SER A 213 -19.88 -13.40 1.20
N GLU A 214 -20.11 -13.45 -0.11
CA GLU A 214 -21.25 -14.12 -0.71
C GLU A 214 -21.28 -15.63 -0.44
N TYR A 215 -20.11 -16.27 -0.37
CA TYR A 215 -20.05 -17.68 0.00
C TYR A 215 -20.20 -17.90 1.50
N VAL A 216 -19.39 -17.22 2.30
CA VAL A 216 -19.33 -17.42 3.76
C VAL A 216 -20.66 -17.08 4.46
N LYS A 217 -21.34 -16.03 4.01
CA LYS A 217 -22.63 -15.61 4.56
C LYS A 217 -23.77 -16.61 4.29
N ARG A 218 -23.64 -17.46 3.27
CA ARG A 218 -24.67 -18.44 2.90
C ARG A 218 -24.36 -19.84 3.39
N ILE A 219 -23.08 -20.19 3.55
CA ILE A 219 -22.63 -21.56 3.86
C ILE A 219 -21.99 -21.65 5.24
N GLY A 220 -21.27 -20.60 5.68
CA GLY A 220 -20.61 -20.55 6.98
C GLY A 220 -21.55 -20.22 8.14
N SER A 221 -20.98 -20.15 9.32
CA SER A 221 -21.70 -19.70 10.52
C SER A 221 -22.20 -18.25 10.33
N PRO A 222 -23.45 -17.93 10.70
CA PRO A 222 -23.99 -16.56 10.64
C PRO A 222 -23.17 -15.54 11.46
N SER A 223 -22.47 -16.00 12.50
CA SER A 223 -21.62 -15.19 13.37
C SER A 223 -20.28 -14.83 12.73
N THR A 224 -19.83 -15.58 11.72
CA THR A 224 -18.55 -15.33 11.04
C THR A 224 -18.55 -13.96 10.34
N LYS A 225 -17.63 -13.10 10.73
CA LYS A 225 -17.47 -11.78 10.11
C LYS A 225 -16.52 -11.87 8.92
N VAL A 226 -16.84 -11.24 7.81
CA VAL A 226 -15.91 -10.98 6.73
C VAL A 226 -15.48 -9.53 6.85
N VAL A 227 -14.22 -9.33 7.21
CA VAL A 227 -13.65 -8.03 7.52
C VAL A 227 -12.62 -7.68 6.47
N GLY A 228 -12.62 -6.49 6.04
CA GLY A 228 -11.64 -6.07 5.12
C GLY A 228 -10.67 -4.99 5.60
N VAL A 229 -9.55 -4.73 4.90
CA VAL A 229 -8.54 -3.74 5.26
C VAL A 229 -8.15 -2.89 4.06
N GLU A 230 -8.24 -1.57 4.17
CA GLU A 230 -7.69 -0.58 3.24
C GLU A 230 -6.48 0.09 3.83
N THR A 231 -5.61 0.63 3.00
CA THR A 231 -4.60 1.55 3.46
C THR A 231 -5.25 2.89 3.78
N PHE A 232 -4.64 3.64 4.68
CA PHE A 232 -5.11 4.96 5.09
C PHE A 232 -5.27 5.94 3.89
N ASP A 233 -4.43 5.78 2.89
CA ASP A 233 -4.36 6.60 1.67
C ASP A 233 -5.06 5.96 0.46
N GLY A 234 -5.82 4.88 0.68
CA GLY A 234 -6.58 4.15 -0.35
C GLY A 234 -7.90 3.59 0.19
N ASP A 235 -8.64 4.36 0.98
CA ASP A 235 -9.81 3.99 1.76
C ASP A 235 -11.15 4.23 1.02
N ALA A 236 -11.16 3.99 -0.29
CA ALA A 236 -12.34 4.24 -1.12
C ALA A 236 -13.60 3.47 -0.68
N MET A 237 -13.46 2.22 -0.22
CA MET A 237 -14.59 1.42 0.25
C MET A 237 -15.11 1.93 1.59
N ALA A 238 -14.22 2.19 2.55
CA ALA A 238 -14.62 2.69 3.87
C ALA A 238 -15.38 4.02 3.77
N ARG A 239 -14.86 4.97 2.95
CA ARG A 239 -15.56 6.24 2.68
C ARG A 239 -16.88 6.04 1.96
N SER A 240 -16.93 5.13 0.98
CA SER A 240 -18.17 4.83 0.25
C SER A 240 -19.24 4.24 1.17
N LEU A 241 -18.85 3.29 2.04
CA LEU A 241 -19.77 2.69 3.02
C LEU A 241 -20.25 3.71 4.04
N ALA A 242 -19.38 4.57 4.54
CA ALA A 242 -19.74 5.64 5.47
C ALA A 242 -20.71 6.67 4.85
N LYS A 243 -20.56 6.95 3.54
CA LYS A 243 -21.41 7.89 2.81
C LYS A 243 -22.70 7.27 2.26
N GLY A 244 -22.76 5.96 2.14
CA GLY A 244 -23.87 5.24 1.50
C GLY A 244 -23.88 5.31 -0.04
N GLU A 245 -22.82 5.86 -0.66
CA GLU A 245 -22.64 5.92 -2.11
C GLU A 245 -21.16 5.77 -2.49
N ARG A 246 -20.88 5.35 -3.73
CA ARG A 246 -19.50 5.19 -4.19
C ARG A 246 -18.77 6.53 -4.26
N VAL A 247 -17.66 6.63 -3.52
CA VAL A 247 -16.78 7.80 -3.50
C VAL A 247 -15.59 7.57 -4.42
N THR A 248 -15.27 8.58 -5.24
CA THR A 248 -14.01 8.62 -6.01
C THR A 248 -12.97 9.41 -5.23
N LEU A 249 -11.84 8.77 -4.90
CA LEU A 249 -10.72 9.42 -4.26
C LEU A 249 -10.01 10.36 -5.26
N ARG A 250 -9.57 11.51 -4.80
CA ARG A 250 -8.76 12.44 -5.63
C ARG A 250 -7.41 11.80 -5.95
N GLU A 251 -6.76 11.26 -4.94
CA GLU A 251 -5.47 10.59 -5.01
C GLU A 251 -5.53 9.28 -4.24
N VAL A 252 -4.68 8.34 -4.59
CA VAL A 252 -4.52 7.05 -3.92
C VAL A 252 -3.05 6.84 -3.65
N GLY A 253 -2.72 6.47 -2.42
CA GLY A 253 -1.37 6.08 -2.06
C GLY A 253 -1.00 4.75 -2.71
N PRO A 254 0.00 4.72 -3.55
CA PRO A 254 0.34 3.55 -4.34
C PRO A 254 1.34 2.61 -3.63
N PHE A 255 1.59 2.80 -2.31
CA PHE A 255 2.42 1.86 -1.55
C PHE A 255 1.84 0.43 -1.63
N SER A 256 0.54 0.28 -1.50
CA SER A 256 -0.18 -0.97 -1.70
C SER A 256 -0.78 -1.00 -3.11
N ASP A 257 0.07 -1.07 -4.15
CA ASP A 257 -0.36 -0.94 -5.56
C ASP A 257 -1.42 -1.97 -6.00
N GLY A 258 -1.45 -3.14 -5.36
CA GLY A 258 -2.51 -4.13 -5.57
C GLY A 258 -3.89 -3.70 -5.09
N THR A 259 -3.98 -2.70 -4.23
CA THR A 259 -5.22 -2.14 -3.66
C THR A 259 -5.42 -0.66 -3.99
N ALA A 260 -4.49 -0.02 -4.69
CA ALA A 260 -4.55 1.40 -5.07
C ALA A 260 -5.60 1.64 -6.16
N VAL A 261 -6.84 1.87 -5.76
CA VAL A 261 -7.99 2.07 -6.65
C VAL A 261 -8.74 3.33 -6.24
N LYS A 262 -8.92 4.28 -7.17
CA LYS A 262 -9.64 5.54 -6.91
C LYS A 262 -11.12 5.34 -6.60
N ILE A 263 -11.75 4.32 -7.20
CA ILE A 263 -13.17 4.02 -7.02
C ILE A 263 -13.38 2.51 -6.95
N VAL A 264 -14.17 2.08 -5.98
CA VAL A 264 -14.54 0.66 -5.82
C VAL A 264 -15.55 0.21 -6.88
N GLY A 265 -15.62 -1.09 -7.14
CA GLY A 265 -16.63 -1.67 -8.03
C GLY A 265 -18.04 -1.46 -7.50
N GLU A 266 -19.02 -1.44 -8.40
CA GLU A 266 -20.42 -1.27 -8.04
C GLU A 266 -20.96 -2.49 -7.29
N GLU A 267 -20.73 -3.68 -7.83
CA GLU A 267 -21.12 -4.93 -7.17
C GLU A 267 -20.33 -5.18 -5.89
N PRO A 268 -18.98 -5.02 -5.85
CA PRO A 268 -18.23 -5.08 -4.61
C PRO A 268 -18.70 -4.09 -3.54
N PHE A 269 -19.01 -2.86 -3.88
CA PHE A 269 -19.53 -1.87 -2.92
C PHE A 269 -20.81 -2.37 -2.23
N ARG A 270 -21.69 -3.02 -2.98
CA ARG A 270 -22.90 -3.63 -2.44
C ARG A 270 -22.61 -4.73 -1.40
N ILE A 271 -21.44 -5.34 -1.39
CA ILE A 271 -21.14 -6.59 -0.66
C ILE A 271 -20.06 -6.45 0.46
N CYS A 272 -19.17 -5.46 0.51
CA CYS A 272 -17.81 -5.54 1.07
C CYS A 272 -17.43 -5.18 2.50
N ALA A 273 -16.16 -5.58 2.86
CA ALA A 273 -15.07 -4.98 3.70
C ALA A 273 -13.83 -5.85 4.11
N LEU A 274 -12.66 -5.47 4.46
CA LEU A 274 -11.20 -5.70 4.38
C LEU A 274 -10.28 -6.45 5.43
N ALA A 275 -8.95 -6.79 5.12
CA ALA A 275 -8.07 -7.82 5.76
C ALA A 275 -6.92 -7.49 6.78
N LEU A 276 -5.63 -7.95 6.66
CA LEU A 276 -4.60 -8.32 7.69
C LEU A 276 -4.08 -7.23 8.67
N ALA A 277 -3.72 -6.01 8.24
CA ALA A 277 -3.39 -4.93 9.19
C ALA A 277 -4.60 -4.59 10.06
N GLY A 278 -5.78 -4.73 9.50
CA GLY A 278 -7.03 -4.68 10.22
C GLY A 278 -7.17 -5.76 11.28
N LEU A 279 -6.65 -6.97 11.09
CA LEU A 279 -6.68 -8.01 12.11
C LEU A 279 -5.91 -7.58 13.37
N LYS A 280 -4.63 -7.17 13.22
CA LYS A 280 -3.84 -6.70 14.38
C LYS A 280 -4.53 -5.52 15.06
N ARG A 281 -4.99 -4.54 14.27
CA ARG A 281 -5.72 -3.37 14.77
C ARG A 281 -7.04 -3.78 15.43
N HIS A 282 -7.81 -4.69 14.83
CA HIS A 282 -9.06 -5.21 15.37
C HIS A 282 -8.84 -5.91 16.71
N ILE A 283 -7.83 -6.78 16.81
CA ILE A 283 -7.47 -7.47 18.07
C ILE A 283 -7.10 -6.47 19.16
N LEU A 284 -6.25 -5.48 18.84
CA LEU A 284 -5.82 -4.47 19.80
C LEU A 284 -6.95 -3.54 20.24
N GLN A 285 -7.72 -3.00 19.27
CA GLN A 285 -8.82 -2.06 19.57
C GLN A 285 -9.98 -2.68 20.32
N ASN A 286 -10.22 -3.99 20.18
CA ASN A 286 -11.28 -4.70 20.87
C ASN A 286 -10.79 -5.51 22.07
N ASN A 287 -9.55 -5.33 22.50
CA ASN A 287 -8.92 -6.06 23.62
C ASN A 287 -9.05 -7.59 23.50
N LEU A 288 -8.82 -8.13 22.30
CA LEU A 288 -8.95 -9.56 22.00
C LEU A 288 -7.65 -10.34 22.13
N ILE A 289 -6.60 -9.74 22.69
CA ILE A 289 -5.34 -10.48 22.98
C ILE A 289 -5.65 -11.57 23.97
N GLY A 290 -5.23 -12.81 23.66
CA GLY A 290 -5.46 -13.97 24.53
C GLY A 290 -6.89 -14.48 24.57
N SER A 291 -7.79 -13.98 23.73
CA SER A 291 -9.22 -14.34 23.74
C SER A 291 -9.53 -15.71 23.13
N GLN A 292 -8.52 -16.47 22.70
CA GLN A 292 -8.63 -17.78 22.05
C GLN A 292 -9.52 -17.81 20.80
N LYS A 293 -9.70 -16.66 20.17
CA LYS A 293 -10.50 -16.51 18.94
C LYS A 293 -9.80 -17.07 17.71
N LYS A 294 -10.59 -17.46 16.72
CA LYS A 294 -10.13 -18.05 15.46
C LYS A 294 -10.32 -17.07 14.31
N PHE A 295 -9.22 -16.72 13.68
CA PHE A 295 -9.18 -15.77 12.57
C PHE A 295 -8.50 -16.37 11.34
N VAL A 296 -9.03 -16.07 10.18
CA VAL A 296 -8.37 -16.34 8.89
C VAL A 296 -7.97 -15.04 8.24
N VAL A 297 -6.78 -15.02 7.66
CA VAL A 297 -6.27 -13.90 6.88
C VAL A 297 -5.92 -14.38 5.49
N VAL A 298 -6.43 -13.70 4.48
CA VAL A 298 -6.06 -13.96 3.09
C VAL A 298 -4.79 -13.19 2.74
N VAL A 299 -3.68 -13.94 2.57
CA VAL A 299 -2.44 -13.42 1.99
C VAL A 299 -2.65 -13.30 0.48
N SER A 300 -3.14 -12.16 0.04
CA SER A 300 -3.73 -11.95 -1.30
C SER A 300 -2.72 -11.98 -2.45
N GLY A 301 -1.42 -11.79 -2.18
CA GLY A 301 -0.34 -11.88 -3.14
C GLY A 301 1.02 -11.53 -2.57
N ALA A 302 2.08 -11.84 -3.33
CA ALA A 302 3.48 -11.59 -2.99
C ALA A 302 4.25 -10.81 -4.08
N ASN A 303 3.56 -10.24 -5.06
CA ASN A 303 4.18 -9.43 -6.11
C ASN A 303 4.61 -8.05 -5.57
N MET A 304 5.77 -8.03 -4.90
CA MET A 304 6.38 -6.82 -4.35
C MET A 304 7.77 -6.62 -4.95
N ASN A 305 8.18 -5.37 -5.18
CA ASN A 305 9.57 -5.08 -5.56
C ASN A 305 10.49 -5.00 -4.34
N PHE A 306 11.81 -5.18 -4.56
CA PHE A 306 12.79 -5.17 -3.47
C PHE A 306 12.93 -3.79 -2.80
N ASP A 307 12.71 -2.70 -3.52
CA ASP A 307 12.77 -1.35 -2.94
C ASP A 307 11.69 -1.14 -1.90
N ARG A 308 10.47 -1.64 -2.15
CA ARG A 308 9.37 -1.61 -1.18
C ARG A 308 9.64 -2.53 0.02
N LEU A 309 10.23 -3.68 -0.21
CA LEU A 309 10.62 -4.59 0.88
C LEU A 309 11.68 -3.92 1.79
N ARG A 310 12.67 -3.23 1.19
CA ARG A 310 13.66 -2.44 1.94
C ARG A 310 13.01 -1.34 2.76
N PHE A 311 12.08 -0.59 2.17
CA PHE A 311 11.33 0.46 2.86
C PHE A 311 10.55 -0.09 4.07
N VAL A 312 9.87 -1.24 3.92
CA VAL A 312 9.15 -1.90 5.01
C VAL A 312 10.14 -2.36 6.09
N ALA A 313 11.26 -2.98 5.72
CA ALA A 313 12.26 -3.46 6.66
C ALA A 313 12.89 -2.32 7.47
N GLU A 314 13.26 -1.20 6.81
CA GLU A 314 13.82 -0.01 7.46
C GLU A 314 12.83 0.63 8.46
N ARG A 315 11.52 0.52 8.20
CA ARG A 315 10.47 1.11 9.06
C ARG A 315 9.89 0.16 10.10
N ALA A 316 10.06 -1.14 9.93
CA ALA A 316 9.50 -2.13 10.83
C ALA A 316 10.10 -2.01 12.24
N GLU A 317 11.40 -1.80 12.37
CA GLU A 317 12.10 -1.66 13.66
C GLU A 317 11.59 -0.42 14.43
N LEU A 318 11.49 0.73 13.76
CA LEU A 318 10.97 1.97 14.35
C LEU A 318 9.47 1.90 14.62
N GLY A 319 8.70 1.34 13.68
CA GLY A 319 7.23 1.26 13.79
C GLY A 319 6.75 0.28 14.87
N GLU A 320 7.52 -0.76 15.17
CA GLU A 320 7.26 -1.67 16.29
C GLU A 320 7.82 -1.16 17.64
N GLY A 321 8.46 0.01 17.64
CA GLY A 321 9.03 0.58 18.86
C GLY A 321 10.16 -0.26 19.46
N ARG A 322 10.91 -0.99 18.61
CA ARG A 322 12.05 -1.81 19.02
C ARG A 322 13.39 -1.06 19.03
N GLU A 323 13.39 0.16 18.51
CA GLU A 323 14.55 1.04 18.41
C GLU A 323 14.18 2.43 18.96
N ALA A 324 15.11 3.06 19.65
CA ALA A 324 15.02 4.47 20.04
C ALA A 324 16.04 5.29 19.26
N LEU A 325 15.65 6.51 18.87
CA LEU A 325 16.49 7.49 18.19
C LEU A 325 16.62 8.74 19.04
N LEU A 326 17.83 9.08 19.45
CA LEU A 326 18.12 10.23 20.30
C LEU A 326 19.06 11.22 19.61
N THR A 327 18.90 12.51 19.92
CA THR A 327 20.01 13.45 19.82
C THR A 327 20.71 13.54 21.15
N VAL A 328 22.02 13.53 21.17
CA VAL A 328 22.81 13.60 22.41
C VAL A 328 23.88 14.68 22.26
N ASP A 329 23.99 15.52 23.28
CA ASP A 329 25.07 16.51 23.40
C ASP A 329 26.05 16.05 24.44
N ILE A 330 27.32 15.92 24.02
CA ILE A 330 28.41 15.54 24.92
C ILE A 330 29.49 16.63 24.94
N PRO A 331 30.31 16.75 26.00
CA PRO A 331 31.49 17.59 25.98
C PRO A 331 32.46 17.17 24.86
N GLU A 332 32.96 18.14 24.07
CA GLU A 332 33.92 17.87 22.99
C GLU A 332 35.34 17.69 23.57
N ARG A 333 35.59 16.56 24.22
CA ARG A 333 36.86 16.22 24.83
C ARG A 333 37.17 14.73 24.78
N PRO A 334 38.46 14.32 24.79
CA PRO A 334 38.82 12.91 24.84
C PRO A 334 38.15 12.16 25.99
N GLY A 335 37.61 10.98 25.71
CA GLY A 335 36.91 10.12 26.67
C GLY A 335 35.39 10.29 26.72
N SER A 336 34.79 11.35 26.12
CA SER A 336 33.35 11.57 26.14
C SER A 336 32.57 10.48 25.37
N PHE A 337 33.12 9.95 24.29
CA PHE A 337 32.50 8.84 23.56
C PHE A 337 32.46 7.54 24.37
N ILE A 338 33.52 7.23 25.13
CA ILE A 338 33.54 6.04 25.97
C ILE A 338 32.55 6.17 27.12
N ALA A 339 32.42 7.37 27.68
CA ALA A 339 31.42 7.68 28.71
C ALA A 339 30.00 7.50 28.17
N LEU A 340 29.71 8.07 26.99
CA LEU A 340 28.43 7.89 26.31
C LEU A 340 28.13 6.41 26.03
N HIS A 341 29.10 5.69 25.45
CA HIS A 341 28.94 4.27 25.19
C HIS A 341 28.64 3.47 26.44
N SER A 342 29.28 3.80 27.56
CA SER A 342 29.06 3.12 28.86
C SER A 342 27.63 3.33 29.41
N ILE A 343 27.00 4.47 29.10
CA ILE A 343 25.61 4.73 29.44
C ILE A 343 24.65 3.93 28.55
N ILE A 344 24.98 3.79 27.28
CA ILE A 344 24.14 3.05 26.32
C ILE A 344 24.28 1.54 26.52
N HIS A 345 25.47 1.04 26.83
CA HIS A 345 25.70 -0.39 27.07
C HIS A 345 24.80 -0.92 28.22
N PRO A 346 24.20 -2.12 28.11
CA PRO A 346 24.46 -3.15 27.08
C PRO A 346 23.57 -3.11 25.81
N ARG A 347 22.91 -2.00 25.52
CA ARG A 347 22.06 -1.84 24.34
C ARG A 347 22.90 -1.82 23.06
N ALA A 348 22.42 -2.52 22.06
CA ALA A 348 23.10 -2.52 20.74
C ALA A 348 22.84 -1.21 20.00
N VAL A 349 23.90 -0.44 19.76
CA VAL A 349 23.83 0.77 18.93
C VAL A 349 23.55 0.37 17.48
N THR A 350 22.56 0.97 16.86
CA THR A 350 22.17 0.74 15.45
C THR A 350 22.61 1.88 14.53
N GLU A 351 22.72 3.07 15.07
CA GLU A 351 23.20 4.24 14.34
C GLU A 351 23.94 5.18 15.28
N PHE A 352 25.05 5.72 14.81
CA PHE A 352 25.85 6.69 15.55
C PHE A 352 26.44 7.68 14.56
N ILE A 353 25.97 8.94 14.62
CA ILE A 353 26.35 9.96 13.68
C ILE A 353 26.88 11.16 14.44
N TYR A 354 28.09 11.56 14.13
CA TYR A 354 28.80 12.66 14.72
C TYR A 354 29.56 13.45 13.69
N ARG A 355 29.66 14.75 13.89
CA ARG A 355 30.56 15.64 13.16
C ARG A 355 31.29 16.56 14.10
N TYR A 356 32.62 16.62 13.95
CA TYR A 356 33.47 17.51 14.69
C TYR A 356 33.17 18.98 14.36
N ASN A 357 32.98 19.80 15.37
CA ASN A 357 32.84 21.23 15.24
C ASN A 357 34.07 21.90 15.86
N VAL A 358 34.91 22.50 15.00
CA VAL A 358 36.19 23.13 15.42
C VAL A 358 36.02 24.28 16.42
N SER A 359 34.86 24.89 16.50
CA SER A 359 34.57 26.04 17.34
C SER A 359 33.65 25.76 18.54
N GLY A 360 33.20 24.50 18.71
CA GLY A 360 32.22 24.14 19.73
C GLY A 360 32.84 23.42 20.95
N GLU A 361 32.41 23.79 22.14
CA GLU A 361 32.76 23.10 23.38
C GLU A 361 31.95 21.79 23.56
N ARG A 362 30.91 21.59 22.74
CA ARG A 362 30.02 20.42 22.77
C ARG A 362 29.82 19.81 21.39
N ALA A 363 29.78 18.48 21.38
CA ALA A 363 29.47 17.71 20.20
C ALA A 363 28.00 17.27 20.17
N HIS A 364 27.39 17.38 19.01
CA HIS A 364 26.04 16.90 18.75
C HIS A 364 26.07 15.55 18.04
N ILE A 365 25.45 14.55 18.64
CA ILE A 365 25.42 13.16 18.13
C ILE A 365 23.99 12.78 17.82
N LEU A 366 23.77 12.16 16.67
CA LEU A 366 22.58 11.37 16.41
C LEU A 366 22.88 9.91 16.74
N LEU A 367 22.09 9.32 17.64
CA LEU A 367 22.30 8.00 18.17
C LEU A 367 21.03 7.19 18.12
N SER A 368 21.08 5.98 17.57
CA SER A 368 20.01 5.03 17.79
C SER A 368 20.50 3.71 18.38
N PHE A 369 19.61 3.05 19.13
CA PHE A 369 19.92 1.77 19.78
C PHE A 369 18.67 0.89 19.89
N LYS A 370 18.90 -0.43 19.91
CA LYS A 370 17.83 -1.42 20.13
C LYS A 370 17.40 -1.45 21.60
N LEU A 371 16.09 -1.41 21.83
CA LEU A 371 15.49 -1.51 23.14
C LEU A 371 15.59 -2.96 23.65
N GLN A 372 15.80 -3.11 24.95
CA GLN A 372 15.85 -4.41 25.64
C GLN A 372 14.51 -4.77 26.28
N THR A 373 13.69 -3.75 26.55
CA THR A 373 12.39 -3.92 27.20
C THR A 373 11.24 -3.61 26.22
N THR A 374 10.02 -3.96 26.61
CA THR A 374 8.81 -3.67 25.84
C THR A 374 8.30 -2.23 26.02
N SER A 375 8.84 -1.48 26.99
CA SER A 375 8.46 -0.09 27.28
C SER A 375 9.57 0.87 26.86
N ARG A 376 9.46 1.42 25.65
CA ARG A 376 10.38 2.45 25.13
C ARG A 376 10.48 3.65 26.07
N GLU A 377 9.35 4.16 26.53
CA GLU A 377 9.29 5.37 27.35
C GLU A 377 10.09 5.23 28.65
N THR A 378 10.00 4.07 29.29
CA THR A 378 10.73 3.81 30.53
C THR A 378 12.24 3.71 30.26
N GLU A 379 12.62 2.95 29.26
CA GLU A 379 14.04 2.71 28.95
C GLU A 379 14.74 3.97 28.42
N VAL A 380 14.08 4.77 27.58
CA VAL A 380 14.61 6.06 27.12
C VAL A 380 14.75 7.05 28.29
N ARG A 381 13.79 7.10 29.19
CA ARG A 381 13.86 7.97 30.38
C ARG A 381 15.05 7.61 31.25
N GLU A 382 15.35 6.35 31.46
CA GLU A 382 16.54 5.87 32.18
C GLU A 382 17.83 6.37 31.52
N VAL A 383 17.93 6.20 30.19
CA VAL A 383 19.10 6.67 29.43
C VAL A 383 19.25 8.18 29.53
N LEU A 384 18.19 8.96 29.34
CA LEU A 384 18.23 10.42 29.43
C LEU A 384 18.63 10.90 30.83
N SER A 385 18.15 10.23 31.86
CA SER A 385 18.56 10.52 33.25
C SER A 385 20.05 10.22 33.50
N ALA A 386 20.55 9.10 32.95
CA ALA A 386 21.96 8.76 33.07
C ALA A 386 22.87 9.73 32.29
N LEU A 387 22.43 10.21 31.13
CA LEU A 387 23.11 11.27 30.38
C LEU A 387 23.23 12.56 31.17
N ALA A 388 22.13 13.02 31.77
CA ALA A 388 22.10 14.23 32.57
C ALA A 388 23.08 14.18 33.79
N ASN A 389 23.20 13.01 34.41
CA ASN A 389 24.13 12.78 35.51
C ASN A 389 25.62 12.78 35.08
N ALA A 390 25.90 12.66 33.78
CA ALA A 390 27.23 12.60 33.21
C ALA A 390 27.65 13.88 32.46
N ASP A 391 27.03 15.03 32.76
CA ASP A 391 27.25 16.31 32.04
C ASP A 391 26.94 16.21 30.54
N MET A 392 25.97 15.37 30.19
CA MET A 392 25.46 15.18 28.84
C MET A 392 23.97 15.54 28.79
N SER A 393 23.45 15.89 27.63
CA SER A 393 22.00 16.08 27.46
C SER A 393 21.53 15.28 26.27
N GLY A 394 20.28 14.83 26.33
CA GLY A 394 19.67 14.06 25.25
C GLY A 394 18.21 14.43 25.02
N LEU A 395 17.72 14.18 23.82
CA LEU A 395 16.33 14.35 23.45
C LEU A 395 15.86 13.12 22.69
N ASP A 396 14.74 12.53 23.10
CA ASP A 396 14.07 11.48 22.31
C ASP A 396 13.41 12.08 21.08
N ILE A 397 13.85 11.64 19.91
CA ILE A 397 13.35 12.05 18.59
C ILE A 397 12.78 10.85 17.83
N SER A 398 12.51 9.75 18.52
CA SER A 398 12.01 8.51 17.92
C SER A 398 10.68 8.69 17.17
N ASP A 399 9.87 9.67 17.56
CA ASP A 399 8.58 9.96 16.89
C ASP A 399 8.65 11.14 15.92
N ASP A 400 9.79 11.84 15.84
CA ASP A 400 9.98 12.97 14.93
C ASP A 400 10.15 12.48 13.47
N GLU A 401 9.22 12.88 12.59
CA GLU A 401 9.22 12.44 11.19
C GLU A 401 10.36 13.07 10.37
N MET A 402 10.79 14.28 10.72
CA MET A 402 11.97 14.92 10.11
C MET A 402 13.23 14.12 10.44
N ALA A 403 13.39 13.73 11.70
CA ALA A 403 14.53 12.93 12.14
C ALA A 403 14.58 11.59 11.42
N LYS A 404 13.45 10.86 11.37
CA LYS A 404 13.34 9.55 10.71
C LYS A 404 13.63 9.59 9.21
N SER A 405 13.21 10.66 8.54
CA SER A 405 13.22 10.71 7.08
C SER A 405 14.42 11.44 6.50
N HIS A 406 15.05 12.34 7.25
CA HIS A 406 16.03 13.27 6.72
C HIS A 406 17.28 13.41 7.58
N VAL A 407 17.19 13.67 8.88
CA VAL A 407 18.38 13.95 9.72
C VAL A 407 19.38 12.80 9.70
N ARG A 408 18.93 11.55 9.65
CA ARG A 408 19.78 10.35 9.52
C ARG A 408 20.77 10.40 8.32
N TYR A 409 20.46 11.19 7.31
CA TYR A 409 21.19 11.22 6.03
C TYR A 409 21.90 12.54 5.75
N MET A 410 21.75 13.52 6.66
CA MET A 410 22.18 14.89 6.40
C MET A 410 23.37 15.32 7.24
N ILE A 411 24.36 14.49 7.35
CA ILE A 411 25.55 14.85 8.09
C ILE A 411 26.57 15.45 7.17
N GLY A 412 26.52 16.75 7.03
CA GLY A 412 27.38 17.48 6.12
C GLY A 412 27.87 18.85 6.60
N GLY A 413 27.31 19.42 7.65
CA GLY A 413 27.74 20.68 8.22
C GLY A 413 26.64 21.68 8.49
N CYS A 414 26.85 22.45 9.53
CA CYS A 414 26.09 23.63 9.83
C CYS A 414 26.60 24.80 8.96
N GLN A 415 25.70 25.50 8.29
CA GLN A 415 26.00 26.76 7.63
C GLN A 415 24.89 27.75 7.94
N THR A 416 25.25 28.99 8.30
CA THR A 416 24.29 30.06 8.41
C THR A 416 24.01 30.63 7.03
N VAL A 417 22.83 30.37 6.50
CA VAL A 417 22.38 30.86 5.20
C VAL A 417 21.34 31.96 5.42
N ALA A 418 21.60 33.14 4.90
CA ALA A 418 20.70 34.27 5.06
C ALA A 418 19.36 34.03 4.36
N ASN A 419 18.25 34.37 5.02
CA ASN A 419 16.89 34.24 4.51
C ASN A 419 16.52 32.81 4.07
N GLU A 420 17.07 31.80 4.71
CA GLU A 420 16.78 30.41 4.43
C GLU A 420 15.45 29.99 5.08
N ARG A 421 14.58 29.41 4.27
CA ARG A 421 13.37 28.73 4.72
C ARG A 421 13.48 27.24 4.41
N ILE A 422 13.17 26.40 5.38
CA ILE A 422 13.27 24.93 5.27
C ILE A 422 11.88 24.33 5.16
N PHE A 423 11.70 23.46 4.17
CA PHE A 423 10.44 22.78 3.91
C PHE A 423 10.66 21.27 3.74
N ARG A 424 9.76 20.53 4.34
CA ARG A 424 9.60 19.10 4.11
C ARG A 424 8.41 18.88 3.18
N PHE A 425 8.68 18.46 1.96
CA PHE A 425 7.65 18.17 0.96
C PHE A 425 7.37 16.68 0.84
N ALA A 426 6.15 16.35 0.42
CA ALA A 426 5.79 15.05 -0.10
C ALA A 426 5.61 15.17 -1.63
N PHE A 427 6.62 14.76 -2.39
CA PHE A 427 6.56 14.77 -3.86
C PHE A 427 5.90 13.50 -4.37
N PRO A 428 4.95 13.57 -5.33
CA PRO A 428 4.47 12.37 -6.00
C PRO A 428 5.62 11.74 -6.79
N GLU A 429 5.85 10.43 -6.59
CA GLU A 429 6.88 9.65 -7.28
C GLU A 429 6.46 9.32 -8.71
N ARG A 430 6.38 10.37 -9.54
CA ARG A 430 6.09 10.27 -10.98
C ARG A 430 7.06 11.12 -11.77
N PRO A 431 7.37 10.73 -13.03
CA PRO A 431 8.19 11.55 -13.92
C PRO A 431 7.68 12.99 -13.99
N GLY A 432 8.58 13.96 -13.82
CA GLY A 432 8.25 15.38 -13.92
C GLY A 432 7.93 16.08 -12.59
N ALA A 433 7.71 15.38 -11.47
CA ALA A 433 7.41 16.03 -10.19
C ALA A 433 8.54 16.96 -9.71
N LEU A 434 9.78 16.48 -9.71
CA LEU A 434 10.93 17.32 -9.41
C LEU A 434 11.09 18.47 -10.43
N ARG A 435 10.86 18.20 -11.71
CA ARG A 435 10.94 19.23 -12.75
C ARG A 435 9.90 20.34 -12.52
N LYS A 436 8.65 20.00 -12.15
CA LYS A 436 7.61 20.98 -11.80
C LYS A 436 8.05 21.88 -10.66
N PHE A 437 8.63 21.32 -9.61
CA PHE A 437 9.18 22.08 -8.48
C PHE A 437 10.30 23.02 -8.94
N LEU A 438 11.31 22.51 -9.66
CA LEU A 438 12.45 23.31 -10.10
C LEU A 438 12.07 24.43 -11.07
N LEU A 439 11.15 24.19 -11.99
CA LEU A 439 10.67 25.20 -12.94
C LEU A 439 9.81 26.27 -12.27
N GLY A 440 9.21 25.99 -11.13
CA GLY A 440 8.41 26.96 -10.37
C GLY A 440 9.26 27.92 -9.53
N LEU A 441 10.53 27.60 -9.29
CA LEU A 441 11.44 28.49 -8.56
C LEU A 441 11.80 29.70 -9.43
N GLN A 442 11.68 30.90 -8.88
CA GLN A 442 12.03 32.13 -9.60
C GLN A 442 13.55 32.37 -9.62
N GLN A 443 14.01 33.15 -10.57
CA GLN A 443 15.39 33.65 -10.58
C GLN A 443 15.62 34.51 -9.32
N GLY A 444 16.55 34.09 -8.46
CA GLY A 444 16.83 34.71 -7.19
C GLY A 444 16.44 33.89 -5.97
N TRP A 445 15.65 32.82 -6.13
CA TRP A 445 15.42 31.82 -5.08
C TRP A 445 16.42 30.69 -5.24
N ASN A 446 17.42 30.69 -4.38
CA ASN A 446 18.48 29.68 -4.45
C ASN A 446 18.17 28.50 -3.54
N ILE A 447 18.40 27.29 -4.02
CA ILE A 447 18.30 26.08 -3.17
C ILE A 447 19.59 26.04 -2.33
N SER A 448 19.44 26.13 -1.01
CA SER A 448 20.54 26.08 -0.04
C SER A 448 20.72 24.66 0.54
N LEU A 449 19.66 23.88 0.55
CA LEU A 449 19.59 22.52 1.03
C LEU A 449 18.63 21.73 0.16
N PHE A 450 19.01 20.54 -0.24
CA PHE A 450 18.10 19.63 -0.93
C PHE A 450 18.45 18.20 -0.59
N HIS A 451 17.53 17.54 0.12
CA HIS A 451 17.63 16.13 0.42
C HIS A 451 16.40 15.41 -0.12
N TYR A 452 16.62 14.50 -1.04
CA TYR A 452 15.63 13.62 -1.60
C TYR A 452 16.13 12.19 -1.57
N ARG A 453 15.26 11.28 -1.12
CA ARG A 453 15.51 9.85 -1.18
C ARG A 453 14.25 9.12 -1.62
N ASN A 454 14.35 8.39 -2.71
CA ASN A 454 13.33 7.43 -3.11
C ASN A 454 13.43 6.17 -2.26
N HIS A 455 12.43 5.92 -1.44
CA HIS A 455 12.33 4.74 -0.58
C HIS A 455 11.46 3.62 -1.17
N GLY A 456 11.11 3.73 -2.48
CA GLY A 456 10.18 2.79 -3.14
C GLY A 456 8.72 3.00 -2.71
N GLY A 457 8.42 4.08 -1.99
CA GLY A 457 7.07 4.59 -1.77
C GLY A 457 6.62 5.43 -2.96
N ASP A 458 5.44 5.96 -2.89
CA ASP A 458 4.83 6.73 -3.99
C ASP A 458 4.79 8.23 -3.71
N LEU A 459 5.24 8.58 -2.51
CA LEU A 459 5.54 9.95 -2.12
C LEU A 459 7.02 10.02 -1.73
N GLY A 460 7.81 10.72 -2.52
CA GLY A 460 9.18 11.06 -2.19
C GLY A 460 9.21 12.12 -1.10
N LYS A 461 9.90 11.85 0.00
CA LYS A 461 10.13 12.85 1.03
C LYS A 461 11.31 13.71 0.65
N VAL A 462 11.08 15.00 0.43
CA VAL A 462 12.09 16.00 0.09
C VAL A 462 12.23 16.96 1.24
N LEU A 463 13.46 17.17 1.71
CA LEU A 463 13.80 18.32 2.55
C LEU A 463 14.51 19.34 1.67
N ALA A 464 13.97 20.54 1.56
CA ALA A 464 14.55 21.61 0.77
C ALA A 464 14.71 22.88 1.62
N GLY A 465 15.91 23.44 1.60
CA GLY A 465 16.20 24.78 2.06
C GLY A 465 16.23 25.73 0.88
N ILE A 466 15.54 26.84 0.99
CA ILE A 466 15.43 27.82 -0.11
C ILE A 466 15.71 29.20 0.46
N GLN A 467 16.67 29.90 -0.15
CA GLN A 467 16.91 31.31 0.16
C GLN A 467 15.85 32.14 -0.54
N VAL A 468 14.98 32.75 0.24
CA VAL A 468 13.91 33.61 -0.25
C VAL A 468 14.11 35.01 0.33
N PRO A 469 14.36 36.05 -0.48
CA PRO A 469 14.40 37.42 0.00
C PRO A 469 13.10 37.80 0.70
N GLN A 470 13.15 38.57 1.78
CA GLN A 470 11.95 38.91 2.56
C GLN A 470 10.85 39.56 1.72
N GLN A 471 11.23 40.36 0.74
CA GLN A 471 10.31 41.01 -0.19
C GLN A 471 9.50 40.01 -1.05
N ASP A 472 10.03 38.79 -1.22
CA ASP A 472 9.44 37.78 -2.11
C ASP A 472 8.62 36.74 -1.33
N PHE A 473 8.50 36.83 0.00
CA PHE A 473 7.80 35.83 0.83
C PHE A 473 6.37 35.58 0.35
N HIS A 474 5.64 36.62 0.02
CA HIS A 474 4.27 36.47 -0.49
C HIS A 474 4.20 35.71 -1.83
N GLN A 475 5.13 36.00 -2.74
CA GLN A 475 5.19 35.31 -4.03
C GLN A 475 5.62 33.85 -3.85
N PHE A 476 6.52 33.60 -2.91
CA PHE A 476 6.95 32.25 -2.58
C PHE A 476 5.81 31.42 -1.96
N ASP A 477 5.00 32.01 -1.09
CA ASP A 477 3.83 31.33 -0.52
C ASP A 477 2.76 31.04 -1.61
N GLN A 478 2.59 31.92 -2.60
CA GLN A 478 1.76 31.65 -3.78
C GLN A 478 2.32 30.50 -4.63
N PHE A 479 3.62 30.45 -4.82
CA PHE A 479 4.28 29.34 -5.50
C PHE A 479 4.02 28.00 -4.78
N LEU A 480 4.13 27.94 -3.45
CA LEU A 480 3.83 26.75 -2.67
C LEU A 480 2.39 26.28 -2.86
N GLN A 481 1.43 27.18 -2.89
CA GLN A 481 0.02 26.86 -3.17
C GLN A 481 -0.19 26.34 -4.59
N THR A 482 0.46 26.96 -5.59
CA THR A 482 0.34 26.58 -7.00
C THR A 482 1.04 25.24 -7.29
N LEU A 483 2.10 24.93 -6.54
CA LEU A 483 2.82 23.66 -6.65
C LEU A 483 1.92 22.48 -6.30
N ASP A 484 1.00 22.68 -5.35
CA ASP A 484 0.01 21.69 -4.91
C ASP A 484 0.66 20.37 -4.41
N TYR A 485 1.82 20.49 -3.77
CA TYR A 485 2.45 19.37 -3.06
C TYR A 485 2.27 19.57 -1.57
N PRO A 486 1.89 18.52 -0.82
CA PRO A 486 1.85 18.60 0.63
C PRO A 486 3.22 19.01 1.17
N TYR A 487 3.24 19.99 2.07
CA TYR A 487 4.47 20.44 2.70
C TYR A 487 4.26 20.82 4.17
N VAL A 488 5.38 20.81 4.91
CA VAL A 488 5.48 21.35 6.26
C VAL A 488 6.68 22.26 6.29
N GLU A 489 6.51 23.46 6.82
CA GLU A 489 7.65 24.37 7.04
C GLU A 489 8.39 23.95 8.31
N GLU A 490 9.68 23.70 8.17
CA GLU A 490 10.57 23.20 9.23
C GLU A 490 11.62 24.25 9.65
N THR A 491 11.53 25.49 9.20
CA THR A 491 12.48 26.59 9.50
C THR A 491 12.70 26.78 11.01
N ASN A 492 11.66 26.56 11.81
CA ASN A 492 11.74 26.68 13.27
C ASN A 492 11.97 25.34 13.99
N ASN A 493 12.16 24.25 13.27
CA ASN A 493 12.41 22.94 13.87
C ASN A 493 13.74 22.94 14.64
N SER A 494 13.69 22.45 15.88
CA SER A 494 14.86 22.43 16.76
C SER A 494 16.00 21.55 16.21
N LEU A 495 15.68 20.50 15.46
CA LEU A 495 16.69 19.62 14.83
C LEU A 495 17.41 20.33 13.68
N TYR A 496 16.67 21.11 12.85
CA TYR A 496 17.28 21.92 11.82
C TYR A 496 18.27 22.92 12.43
N LYS A 497 17.82 23.68 13.46
CA LYS A 497 18.65 24.67 14.15
C LYS A 497 19.89 24.06 14.81
N ARG A 498 19.79 22.82 15.27
CA ARG A 498 20.88 22.13 15.97
C ARG A 498 21.90 21.48 15.06
N PHE A 499 21.47 20.92 13.94
CA PHE A 499 22.32 20.08 13.08
C PHE A 499 22.66 20.69 11.73
N LEU A 500 21.90 21.68 11.29
CA LEU A 500 22.00 22.21 9.92
C LEU A 500 22.22 23.73 9.90
N GLN A 501 21.78 24.46 10.93
CA GLN A 501 22.02 25.90 11.08
C GLN A 501 23.24 26.12 11.98
N GLY A 502 24.23 26.85 11.47
CA GLY A 502 25.43 27.22 12.20
C GLY A 502 25.24 28.42 13.12
#